data_30b6b9f57b5df8ee953f9cfcbae240f2
#
_entry.id   30b6b9f57b5df8ee953f9cfcbae240f2
#
_cell.length_a   1.000
_cell.length_b   1.000
_cell.length_c   1.000
_cell.angle_alpha   90.00
_cell.angle_beta   90.00
_cell.angle_gamma   90.00
#
_symmetry.space_group_name_H-M   'P 1'
#
loop_
_entity.id
_entity.type
_entity.pdbx_description
1 polymer ?
#
loop_
_entity_poly.entity_id
_entity_poly.type
_entity_poly.pdbx_seq_one_letter_code
_entity_poly.pdbx_strand_id
1 'polypeptide(L)'
;MYKRQLEGFDDDHKLSQILRDVDHKDEIYQHLLSASVDANVSLTPRMIMDLTEGIRARGLKKITPAKARKVINSASESLVASRADPHEAVGITTAQSIGEPGTQMTMRTFHYAGVATVNVTQGLPRIIEIVDARKTPNTPTMRIYLNEKNSKGKPLRTNEKLVREIAAGLEATTTSDIANIDVEVAQRYLSLKLNKSNMRLKNMNGAEVKDKLSRALRLYIQSDNDDKPSELKIIPGVAKKEDLETLATDPPTYTDLLQLEDKIKKLQLKGIRGVMRANVQAGENDEYYISTIGSNLAKVSEFAGVDRSRTYTNNINEIQSYLGIEAARQAIINEMLDTMEGAGLDVDVRHLITVSDVMTSSGEVRAIGRHGVSGTKHSILARSAFEVTVSHLLRAGIIGERDELRGVTENIVVGQPIALGTGSVDLFYIPDEA
;
A
#
# COMPACT_ATOMS: atom_id res chain seq x y z
N MET A 1 15.97 -24.95 14.97
CA MET A 1 15.10 -23.87 15.49
C MET A 1 14.04 -23.41 14.48
N TYR A 2 14.38 -23.18 13.23
CA TYR A 2 13.44 -22.76 12.17
C TYR A 2 12.33 -23.79 11.84
N LYS A 3 12.63 -25.09 11.86
CA LYS A 3 11.58 -26.12 11.62
C LYS A 3 10.42 -26.06 12.63
N ARG A 4 10.69 -25.75 13.89
CA ARG A 4 9.64 -25.64 14.93
C ARG A 4 8.76 -24.39 14.81
N GLN A 5 9.25 -23.32 14.17
CA GLN A 5 8.47 -22.11 13.94
C GLN A 5 7.52 -22.25 12.74
N LEU A 6 7.82 -23.18 11.82
CA LEU A 6 7.03 -23.43 10.62
C LEU A 6 5.92 -24.46 10.82
N GLU A 7 6.02 -25.31 11.85
CA GLU A 7 5.02 -26.35 12.14
C GLU A 7 3.66 -25.83 12.63
N GLY A 8 3.52 -24.52 12.85
CA GLY A 8 2.28 -23.87 13.29
C GLY A 8 1.65 -22.92 12.29
N PHE A 9 2.19 -22.80 11.07
CA PHE A 9 1.62 -21.95 10.04
C PHE A 9 0.79 -22.77 9.06
N ASP A 10 -0.49 -22.40 8.90
CA ASP A 10 -1.35 -22.95 7.86
C ASP A 10 -0.70 -22.78 6.48
N ASP A 11 -0.94 -23.77 5.62
CA ASP A 11 -0.40 -23.86 4.26
C ASP A 11 -0.67 -22.62 3.38
N ASP A 12 -1.66 -21.82 3.73
CA ASP A 12 -2.03 -20.57 3.05
C ASP A 12 -1.33 -19.32 3.57
N HIS A 13 -0.48 -19.41 4.59
CA HIS A 13 0.21 -18.25 5.14
C HIS A 13 1.33 -17.78 4.21
N LYS A 14 1.42 -16.47 3.94
CA LYS A 14 2.44 -15.87 3.03
C LYS A 14 3.88 -16.24 3.37
N LEU A 15 4.21 -16.38 4.66
CA LEU A 15 5.54 -16.83 5.08
C LEU A 15 5.83 -18.27 4.63
N SER A 16 4.83 -19.16 4.67
CA SER A 16 4.99 -20.54 4.19
C SER A 16 5.13 -20.56 2.67
N GLN A 17 4.49 -19.67 1.93
CA GLN A 17 4.65 -19.56 0.48
C GLN A 17 6.03 -19.02 0.08
N ILE A 18 6.52 -17.97 0.74
CA ILE A 18 7.87 -17.43 0.51
C ILE A 18 8.95 -18.48 0.85
N LEU A 19 8.72 -19.31 1.88
CA LEU A 19 9.62 -20.39 2.27
C LEU A 19 9.43 -21.67 1.45
N ARG A 20 8.29 -21.85 0.77
CA ARG A 20 8.05 -22.93 -0.18
C ARG A 20 8.80 -22.77 -1.49
N ASP A 21 9.05 -21.53 -1.92
CA ASP A 21 9.86 -21.23 -3.11
C ASP A 21 11.34 -21.58 -2.87
N VAL A 22 11.73 -21.80 -1.61
CA VAL A 22 13.02 -22.38 -1.27
C VAL A 22 12.91 -23.89 -1.35
N ASP A 23 13.41 -24.46 -2.40
CA ASP A 23 13.60 -25.89 -2.44
C ASP A 23 14.71 -26.30 -1.45
N HIS A 24 14.32 -26.54 -0.19
CA HIS A 24 15.22 -27.00 0.86
C HIS A 24 15.94 -28.32 0.50
N LYS A 25 15.49 -29.00 -0.57
CA LYS A 25 16.13 -30.20 -1.13
C LYS A 25 17.15 -29.88 -2.20
N ASP A 26 17.33 -28.60 -2.56
CA ASP A 26 18.31 -28.16 -3.53
C ASP A 26 19.74 -28.51 -3.06
N GLU A 27 20.46 -29.29 -3.86
CA GLU A 27 21.84 -29.69 -3.56
C GLU A 27 22.76 -28.46 -3.35
N ILE A 28 22.57 -27.37 -4.12
CA ILE A 28 23.38 -26.15 -3.98
C ILE A 28 23.08 -25.47 -2.65
N TYR A 29 21.81 -25.31 -2.30
CA TYR A 29 21.39 -24.71 -1.03
C TYR A 29 21.95 -25.50 0.16
N GLN A 30 21.86 -26.81 0.13
CA GLN A 30 22.39 -27.68 1.20
C GLN A 30 23.92 -27.57 1.34
N HIS A 31 24.65 -27.52 0.22
CA HIS A 31 26.10 -27.34 0.24
C HIS A 31 26.52 -25.95 0.77
N LEU A 32 25.76 -24.90 0.46
CA LEU A 32 26.03 -23.56 0.99
C LEU A 32 25.67 -23.49 2.48
N LEU A 33 24.55 -24.10 2.89
CA LEU A 33 24.14 -24.15 4.28
C LEU A 33 25.15 -24.92 5.14
N SER A 34 25.61 -26.08 4.70
CA SER A 34 26.65 -26.85 5.40
C SER A 34 27.96 -26.08 5.47
N ALA A 35 28.36 -25.42 4.39
CA ALA A 35 29.56 -24.59 4.34
C ALA A 35 29.48 -23.38 5.27
N SER A 36 28.32 -22.77 5.45
CA SER A 36 28.12 -21.66 6.39
C SER A 36 28.22 -22.10 7.84
N VAL A 37 27.69 -23.27 8.16
CA VAL A 37 27.82 -23.88 9.50
C VAL A 37 29.28 -24.25 9.79
N ASP A 38 29.96 -24.90 8.84
CA ASP A 38 31.37 -25.30 8.97
C ASP A 38 32.32 -24.11 9.14
N ALA A 39 32.00 -22.98 8.46
CA ALA A 39 32.79 -21.76 8.55
C ALA A 39 32.42 -20.88 9.76
N ASN A 40 31.44 -21.29 10.57
CA ASN A 40 30.88 -20.53 11.69
C ASN A 40 30.45 -19.10 11.30
N VAL A 41 29.90 -18.94 10.09
CA VAL A 41 29.44 -17.65 9.54
C VAL A 41 27.93 -17.57 9.67
N SER A 42 27.43 -16.54 10.33
CA SER A 42 25.98 -16.29 10.49
C SER A 42 25.40 -15.55 9.26
N LEU A 43 25.20 -16.27 8.17
CA LEU A 43 24.40 -15.77 7.06
C LEU A 43 22.92 -16.09 7.28
N THR A 44 22.05 -15.16 6.92
CA THR A 44 20.60 -15.41 7.00
C THR A 44 20.19 -16.43 5.95
N PRO A 45 19.13 -17.24 6.19
CA PRO A 45 18.61 -18.18 5.20
C PRO A 45 18.31 -17.51 3.85
N ARG A 46 17.81 -16.27 3.87
CA ARG A 46 17.53 -15.49 2.65
C ARG A 46 18.80 -15.21 1.84
N MET A 47 19.89 -14.81 2.48
CA MET A 47 21.17 -14.59 1.79
C MET A 47 21.69 -15.88 1.13
N ILE A 48 21.51 -17.03 1.77
CA ILE A 48 21.91 -18.32 1.20
C ILE A 48 21.03 -18.65 -0.02
N MET A 49 19.75 -18.25 0.01
CA MET A 49 18.86 -18.40 -1.14
C MET A 49 19.29 -17.52 -2.30
N ASP A 50 19.51 -16.22 -2.03
CA ASP A 50 19.95 -15.26 -3.05
C ASP A 50 21.26 -15.71 -3.71
N LEU A 51 22.19 -16.27 -2.92
CA LEU A 51 23.43 -16.89 -3.42
C LEU A 51 23.12 -18.13 -4.30
N THR A 52 22.16 -18.95 -3.90
CA THR A 52 21.75 -20.14 -4.67
C THR A 52 21.15 -19.73 -6.03
N GLU A 53 20.26 -18.75 -6.03
CA GLU A 53 19.66 -18.21 -7.24
C GLU A 53 20.71 -17.55 -8.15
N GLY A 54 21.62 -16.76 -7.58
CA GLY A 54 22.72 -16.16 -8.32
C GLY A 54 23.66 -17.19 -8.97
N ILE A 55 23.90 -18.32 -8.33
CA ILE A 55 24.67 -19.42 -8.90
C ILE A 55 23.91 -20.11 -10.03
N ARG A 56 22.60 -20.29 -9.89
CA ARG A 56 21.73 -20.87 -10.93
C ARG A 56 21.58 -19.94 -12.13
N ALA A 57 21.44 -18.64 -11.92
CA ALA A 57 21.37 -17.65 -13.00
C ALA A 57 22.62 -17.66 -13.88
N ARG A 58 23.77 -18.04 -13.32
CA ARG A 58 25.03 -18.25 -14.07
C ARG A 58 25.12 -19.60 -14.78
N GLY A 59 24.05 -20.40 -14.78
CA GLY A 59 23.97 -21.68 -15.48
C GLY A 59 24.62 -22.88 -14.76
N LEU A 60 25.08 -22.72 -13.52
CA LEU A 60 25.68 -23.81 -12.74
C LEU A 60 24.60 -24.64 -12.06
N LYS A 61 24.52 -25.92 -12.42
CA LYS A 61 23.54 -26.86 -11.84
C LYS A 61 24.02 -27.55 -10.55
N LYS A 62 25.33 -27.62 -10.30
CA LYS A 62 25.95 -28.24 -9.12
C LYS A 62 27.16 -27.45 -8.67
N ILE A 63 27.40 -27.45 -7.37
CA ILE A 63 28.59 -26.83 -6.74
C ILE A 63 29.34 -27.88 -5.91
N THR A 64 30.66 -27.82 -5.93
CA THR A 64 31.48 -28.68 -5.06
C THR A 64 31.60 -28.06 -3.66
N PRO A 65 31.74 -28.84 -2.58
CA PRO A 65 31.88 -28.31 -1.21
C PRO A 65 33.02 -27.28 -1.06
N ALA A 66 34.15 -27.51 -1.75
CA ALA A 66 35.28 -26.58 -1.72
C ALA A 66 34.95 -25.21 -2.38
N LYS A 67 34.16 -25.21 -3.46
CA LYS A 67 33.67 -23.97 -4.08
C LYS A 67 32.60 -23.30 -3.23
N ALA A 68 31.72 -24.08 -2.59
CA ALA A 68 30.71 -23.55 -1.66
C ALA A 68 31.37 -22.79 -0.50
N ARG A 69 32.41 -23.35 0.12
CA ARG A 69 33.20 -22.66 1.16
C ARG A 69 33.81 -21.35 0.70
N LYS A 70 34.37 -21.31 -0.53
CA LYS A 70 34.91 -20.06 -1.09
C LYS A 70 33.83 -19.01 -1.28
N VAL A 71 32.66 -19.39 -1.78
CA VAL A 71 31.51 -18.48 -1.96
C VAL A 71 31.03 -17.94 -0.62
N ILE A 72 30.90 -18.80 0.40
CA ILE A 72 30.48 -18.40 1.75
C ILE A 72 31.50 -17.46 2.40
N ASN A 73 32.81 -17.74 2.30
CA ASN A 73 33.85 -16.88 2.83
C ASN A 73 33.83 -15.50 2.16
N SER A 74 33.79 -15.47 0.83
CA SER A 74 33.71 -14.20 0.08
C SER A 74 32.43 -13.41 0.40
N ALA A 75 31.28 -14.10 0.55
CA ALA A 75 30.04 -13.46 0.98
C ALA A 75 30.14 -12.92 2.41
N SER A 76 30.79 -13.64 3.32
CA SER A 76 31.06 -13.19 4.69
C SER A 76 31.95 -11.96 4.72
N GLU A 77 33.05 -11.97 3.97
CA GLU A 77 33.96 -10.81 3.85
C GLU A 77 33.22 -9.58 3.32
N SER A 78 32.41 -9.76 2.27
CA SER A 78 31.58 -8.68 1.71
C SER A 78 30.54 -8.17 2.71
N LEU A 79 29.93 -9.06 3.48
CA LEU A 79 28.97 -8.69 4.52
C LEU A 79 29.65 -7.88 5.64
N VAL A 80 30.82 -8.30 6.09
CA VAL A 80 31.59 -7.57 7.12
C VAL A 80 32.01 -6.20 6.59
N ALA A 81 32.51 -6.13 5.35
CA ALA A 81 32.91 -4.87 4.72
C ALA A 81 31.73 -3.90 4.48
N SER A 82 30.49 -4.41 4.39
CA SER A 82 29.30 -3.59 4.21
C SER A 82 28.62 -3.13 5.51
N ARG A 83 29.15 -3.54 6.67
CA ARG A 83 28.63 -3.08 7.97
C ARG A 83 29.06 -1.64 8.22
N ALA A 84 28.13 -0.84 8.72
CA ALA A 84 28.45 0.50 9.22
C ALA A 84 29.29 0.39 10.50
N ASP A 85 30.18 1.35 10.69
CA ASP A 85 30.97 1.43 11.92
C ASP A 85 30.06 1.72 13.12
N PRO A 86 30.41 1.21 14.31
CA PRO A 86 29.70 1.54 15.53
C PRO A 86 29.64 3.07 15.73
N HIS A 87 28.48 3.56 16.19
CA HIS A 87 28.23 4.99 16.45
C HIS A 87 28.29 5.91 15.22
N GLU A 88 28.25 5.38 14.00
CA GLU A 88 28.11 6.22 12.82
C GLU A 88 26.71 6.89 12.78
N ALA A 89 26.66 8.15 12.32
CA ALA A 89 25.42 8.93 12.22
C ALA A 89 24.59 8.52 11.00
N VAL A 90 24.13 7.26 10.95
CA VAL A 90 23.42 6.64 9.81
C VAL A 90 22.18 7.42 9.42
N GLY A 91 21.45 7.99 10.39
CA GLY A 91 20.24 8.79 10.11
C GLY A 91 20.53 10.07 9.34
N ILE A 92 21.64 10.76 9.66
CA ILE A 92 22.07 11.98 8.94
C ILE A 92 22.50 11.62 7.53
N THR A 93 23.31 10.59 7.37
CA THR A 93 23.78 10.08 6.07
C THR A 93 22.58 9.68 5.19
N THR A 94 21.60 9.00 5.77
CA THR A 94 20.35 8.61 5.09
C THR A 94 19.56 9.83 4.64
N ALA A 95 19.36 10.81 5.51
CA ALA A 95 18.61 12.02 5.18
C ALA A 95 19.27 12.80 4.04
N GLN A 96 20.59 12.92 4.04
CA GLN A 96 21.36 13.56 2.97
C GLN A 96 21.28 12.77 1.66
N SER A 97 21.44 11.45 1.70
CA SER A 97 21.44 10.57 0.53
C SER A 97 20.06 10.48 -0.17
N ILE A 98 18.98 10.72 0.56
CA ILE A 98 17.63 10.81 -0.01
C ILE A 98 17.30 12.25 -0.41
N GLY A 99 17.74 13.24 0.36
CA GLY A 99 17.44 14.64 0.13
C GLY A 99 18.14 15.23 -1.09
N GLU A 100 19.40 14.86 -1.34
CA GLU A 100 20.14 15.31 -2.51
C GLU A 100 19.44 14.96 -3.82
N PRO A 101 19.13 13.70 -4.12
CA PRO A 101 18.37 13.34 -5.33
C PRO A 101 16.96 13.97 -5.37
N GLY A 102 16.33 14.17 -4.21
CA GLY A 102 15.04 14.84 -4.12
C GLY A 102 15.05 16.27 -4.70
N THR A 103 16.15 16.99 -4.53
CA THR A 103 16.34 18.32 -5.14
C THR A 103 16.38 18.25 -6.67
N GLN A 104 16.96 17.18 -7.23
CA GLN A 104 16.99 16.97 -8.68
C GLN A 104 15.61 16.62 -9.25
N MET A 105 14.74 15.97 -8.47
CA MET A 105 13.35 15.68 -8.88
C MET A 105 12.53 16.95 -9.08
N THR A 106 12.73 17.99 -8.26
CA THR A 106 11.98 19.25 -8.38
C THR A 106 12.28 19.98 -9.68
N MET A 107 13.48 19.80 -10.24
CA MET A 107 13.92 20.42 -11.48
C MET A 107 13.46 19.68 -12.75
N ARG A 108 13.03 18.42 -12.60
CA ARG A 108 12.53 17.58 -13.70
C ARG A 108 11.02 17.40 -13.54
N THR A 109 10.23 18.30 -14.13
CA THR A 109 8.80 18.07 -14.34
C THR A 109 8.62 17.04 -15.44
N PHE A 110 8.37 15.79 -15.06
CA PHE A 110 8.09 14.74 -16.04
C PHE A 110 6.69 14.94 -16.62
N HIS A 111 6.62 15.51 -17.79
CA HIS A 111 5.44 15.40 -18.64
C HIS A 111 5.44 14.00 -19.29
N TYR A 112 4.74 13.06 -18.68
CA TYR A 112 4.37 11.82 -19.35
C TYR A 112 3.33 12.14 -20.41
N ALA A 113 3.81 12.56 -21.60
CA ALA A 113 2.97 12.73 -22.78
C ALA A 113 2.77 11.37 -23.43
N GLY A 114 1.56 10.84 -23.41
CA GLY A 114 1.14 9.97 -24.47
C GLY A 114 0.73 8.54 -24.21
N VAL A 115 0.52 8.09 -22.97
CA VAL A 115 -0.16 6.80 -22.74
C VAL A 115 -1.34 7.04 -21.81
N ALA A 116 -2.51 6.49 -22.13
CA ALA A 116 -3.74 6.54 -21.31
C ALA A 116 -3.59 5.70 -20.02
N THR A 117 -2.44 5.80 -19.37
CA THR A 117 -2.16 5.23 -18.06
C THR A 117 -2.68 6.18 -16.99
N VAL A 118 -3.18 5.62 -15.94
CA VAL A 118 -3.63 6.33 -14.74
C VAL A 118 -2.56 7.36 -14.35
N ASN A 119 -2.91 8.64 -14.27
CA ASN A 119 -2.03 9.68 -13.72
C ASN A 119 -1.78 9.36 -12.25
N VAL A 120 -0.71 8.66 -11.96
CA VAL A 120 -0.25 8.38 -10.58
C VAL A 120 0.67 9.53 -10.17
N THR A 121 0.50 10.03 -8.94
CA THR A 121 1.47 10.98 -8.38
C THR A 121 2.84 10.33 -8.33
N GLN A 122 3.81 10.90 -9.03
CA GLN A 122 5.18 10.43 -9.11
C GLN A 122 6.17 11.52 -8.71
N GLY A 123 7.40 11.12 -8.42
CA GLY A 123 8.46 12.03 -8.04
C GLY A 123 8.31 12.56 -6.61
N LEU A 124 8.83 13.76 -6.36
CA LEU A 124 8.91 14.35 -5.03
C LEU A 124 7.56 14.43 -4.28
N PRO A 125 6.41 14.78 -4.91
CA PRO A 125 5.11 14.77 -4.21
C PRO A 125 4.75 13.39 -3.64
N ARG A 126 5.10 12.31 -4.32
CA ARG A 126 4.86 10.95 -3.83
C ARG A 126 5.74 10.59 -2.63
N ILE A 127 7.01 10.97 -2.67
CA ILE A 127 7.92 10.77 -1.53
C ILE A 127 7.40 11.51 -0.30
N ILE A 128 6.97 12.76 -0.47
CA ILE A 128 6.38 13.55 0.63
C ILE A 128 5.14 12.86 1.19
N GLU A 129 4.24 12.33 0.34
CA GLU A 129 3.06 11.59 0.81
C GLU A 129 3.41 10.37 1.65
N ILE A 130 4.46 9.62 1.24
CA ILE A 130 4.92 8.43 1.95
C ILE A 130 5.52 8.82 3.30
N VAL A 131 6.44 9.78 3.33
CA VAL A 131 7.13 10.26 4.53
C VAL A 131 6.17 10.90 5.54
N ASP A 132 5.13 11.57 5.04
CA ASP A 132 4.05 12.15 5.85
C ASP A 132 3.02 11.12 6.31
N ALA A 133 3.17 9.86 5.92
CA ALA A 133 2.25 8.75 6.26
C ALA A 133 0.77 9.11 6.02
N ARG A 134 0.45 9.71 4.87
CA ARG A 134 -0.93 10.11 4.54
C ARG A 134 -1.84 8.89 4.53
N LYS A 135 -3.01 9.01 5.18
CA LYS A 135 -3.97 7.91 5.28
C LYS A 135 -4.45 7.39 3.94
N THR A 136 -4.67 8.29 2.99
CA THR A 136 -5.03 7.95 1.61
C THR A 136 -4.13 8.73 0.66
N PRO A 137 -3.45 8.08 -0.29
CA PRO A 137 -2.68 8.77 -1.31
C PRO A 137 -3.62 9.60 -2.22
N ASN A 138 -3.08 10.63 -2.87
CA ASN A 138 -3.86 11.47 -3.79
C ASN A 138 -4.42 10.64 -4.96
N THR A 139 -3.65 9.69 -5.44
CA THR A 139 -4.04 8.77 -6.52
C THR A 139 -3.90 7.33 -6.04
N PRO A 140 -4.90 6.80 -5.29
CA PRO A 140 -4.87 5.41 -4.89
C PRO A 140 -5.01 4.51 -6.12
N THR A 141 -4.12 3.53 -6.23
CA THR A 141 -4.11 2.56 -7.33
C THR A 141 -3.85 1.16 -6.80
N MET A 142 -4.36 0.17 -7.51
CA MET A 142 -4.04 -1.25 -7.25
C MET A 142 -3.70 -1.95 -8.55
N ARG A 143 -2.81 -2.93 -8.45
CA ARG A 143 -2.54 -3.93 -9.47
C ARG A 143 -3.11 -5.25 -8.98
N ILE A 144 -4.18 -5.72 -9.63
CA ILE A 144 -4.88 -6.94 -9.25
C ILE A 144 -4.49 -8.05 -10.22
N TYR A 145 -3.89 -9.08 -9.69
CA TYR A 145 -3.54 -10.29 -10.42
C TYR A 145 -4.60 -11.35 -10.21
N LEU A 146 -4.78 -12.21 -11.21
CA LEU A 146 -5.79 -13.26 -11.19
C LEU A 146 -5.16 -14.65 -11.00
N ASN A 147 -5.90 -15.56 -10.44
CA ASN A 147 -5.51 -16.95 -10.32
C ASN A 147 -5.35 -17.60 -11.71
N GLU A 148 -4.51 -18.62 -11.83
CA GLU A 148 -4.30 -19.32 -13.11
C GLU A 148 -5.59 -19.88 -13.69
N LYS A 149 -6.39 -20.51 -12.85
CA LYS A 149 -7.63 -21.19 -13.23
C LYS A 149 -8.80 -20.72 -12.38
N ASN A 150 -9.96 -20.63 -13.00
CA ASN A 150 -11.20 -20.41 -12.28
C ASN A 150 -11.65 -21.71 -11.59
N SER A 151 -12.61 -21.63 -10.64
CA SER A 151 -13.29 -22.76 -10.01
C SER A 151 -13.85 -23.80 -11.02
N LYS A 152 -14.06 -23.40 -12.28
CA LYS A 152 -14.47 -24.25 -13.40
C LYS A 152 -13.33 -24.76 -14.29
N GLY A 153 -12.06 -24.60 -13.87
CA GLY A 153 -10.88 -25.09 -14.58
C GLY A 153 -10.48 -24.29 -15.84
N LYS A 154 -11.16 -23.16 -16.15
CA LYS A 154 -10.81 -22.32 -17.30
C LYS A 154 -9.64 -21.40 -16.95
N PRO A 155 -8.66 -21.19 -17.86
CA PRO A 155 -7.56 -20.26 -17.64
C PRO A 155 -8.11 -18.82 -17.52
N LEU A 156 -7.79 -18.13 -16.41
CA LEU A 156 -8.21 -16.77 -16.18
C LEU A 156 -7.18 -15.76 -16.70
N ARG A 157 -5.91 -15.97 -16.43
CA ARG A 157 -4.83 -15.00 -16.73
C ARG A 157 -4.69 -14.69 -18.21
N THR A 158 -4.95 -15.64 -19.10
CA THR A 158 -4.76 -15.52 -20.55
C THR A 158 -6.03 -15.15 -21.31
N ASN A 159 -7.20 -15.15 -20.65
CA ASN A 159 -8.49 -14.88 -21.32
C ASN A 159 -8.99 -13.48 -21.04
N GLU A 160 -8.72 -12.56 -21.97
CA GLU A 160 -9.11 -11.15 -21.86
C GLU A 160 -10.61 -10.94 -21.58
N LYS A 161 -11.50 -11.74 -22.17
CA LYS A 161 -12.95 -11.60 -21.96
C LYS A 161 -13.36 -11.86 -20.51
N LEU A 162 -12.81 -12.93 -19.90
CA LEU A 162 -13.10 -13.25 -18.50
C LEU A 162 -12.48 -12.21 -17.55
N VAL A 163 -11.29 -11.71 -17.88
CA VAL A 163 -10.65 -10.63 -17.10
C VAL A 163 -11.49 -9.36 -17.15
N ARG A 164 -12.06 -9.00 -18.32
CA ARG A 164 -12.97 -7.84 -18.44
C ARG A 164 -14.27 -8.02 -17.66
N GLU A 165 -14.83 -9.23 -17.61
CA GLU A 165 -16.01 -9.52 -16.79
C GLU A 165 -15.70 -9.34 -15.29
N ILE A 166 -14.55 -9.81 -14.83
CA ILE A 166 -14.09 -9.62 -13.46
C ILE A 166 -13.85 -8.12 -13.18
N ALA A 167 -13.18 -7.41 -14.07
CA ALA A 167 -12.96 -5.97 -13.95
C ALA A 167 -14.28 -5.19 -13.80
N ALA A 168 -15.27 -5.50 -14.65
CA ALA A 168 -16.61 -4.91 -14.55
C ALA A 168 -17.36 -5.29 -13.25
N GLY A 169 -16.99 -6.43 -12.64
CA GLY A 169 -17.51 -6.84 -11.34
C GLY A 169 -16.87 -6.08 -10.17
N LEU A 170 -15.60 -5.72 -10.29
CA LEU A 170 -14.84 -4.99 -9.27
C LEU A 170 -15.16 -3.49 -9.26
N GLU A 171 -15.42 -2.90 -10.43
CA GLU A 171 -15.66 -1.47 -10.60
C GLU A 171 -16.93 -1.01 -9.89
N ALA A 172 -16.80 -0.02 -9.02
CA ALA A 172 -17.92 0.59 -8.34
C ALA A 172 -18.80 1.32 -9.36
N THR A 173 -20.06 0.92 -9.45
CA THR A 173 -21.05 1.53 -10.33
C THR A 173 -22.04 2.28 -9.47
N THR A 174 -22.15 3.58 -9.66
CA THR A 174 -23.13 4.45 -9.01
C THR A 174 -24.38 4.60 -9.87
N THR A 175 -25.44 5.10 -9.26
CA THR A 175 -26.67 5.37 -10.02
C THR A 175 -26.45 6.40 -11.12
N SER A 176 -25.56 7.38 -10.88
CA SER A 176 -25.20 8.42 -11.88
C SER A 176 -24.54 7.86 -13.14
N ASP A 177 -23.86 6.69 -13.04
CA ASP A 177 -23.18 6.08 -14.17
C ASP A 177 -24.15 5.36 -15.12
N ILE A 178 -25.32 4.96 -14.59
CA ILE A 178 -26.29 4.13 -15.31
C ILE A 178 -27.54 4.91 -15.70
N ALA A 179 -27.92 5.93 -14.92
CA ALA A 179 -29.17 6.67 -15.12
C ALA A 179 -28.96 8.17 -15.12
N ASN A 180 -29.71 8.86 -15.97
CA ASN A 180 -29.90 10.29 -15.87
C ASN A 180 -30.99 10.56 -14.85
N ILE A 181 -30.72 11.47 -13.91
CA ILE A 181 -31.68 11.83 -12.86
C ILE A 181 -32.25 13.18 -13.15
N ASP A 182 -33.55 13.23 -13.40
CA ASP A 182 -34.30 14.44 -13.66
C ASP A 182 -35.25 14.70 -12.46
N VAL A 183 -35.27 15.93 -11.96
CA VAL A 183 -36.17 16.35 -10.88
C VAL A 183 -37.39 17.04 -11.44
N GLU A 184 -38.54 16.39 -11.33
CA GLU A 184 -39.82 16.97 -11.73
C GLU A 184 -40.45 17.76 -10.59
N VAL A 185 -40.16 19.06 -10.55
CA VAL A 185 -40.57 19.94 -9.44
C VAL A 185 -42.10 20.11 -9.39
N ALA A 186 -42.75 20.16 -10.55
CA ALA A 186 -44.20 20.37 -10.62
C ALA A 186 -44.99 19.19 -10.03
N GLN A 187 -44.52 17.98 -10.26
CA GLN A 187 -45.19 16.74 -9.79
C GLN A 187 -44.50 16.12 -8.56
N ARG A 188 -43.41 16.76 -8.06
CA ARG A 188 -42.66 16.39 -6.85
C ARG A 188 -42.18 14.93 -6.82
N TYR A 189 -41.65 14.44 -7.93
CA TYR A 189 -41.00 13.14 -8.03
C TYR A 189 -39.64 13.25 -8.74
N LEU A 190 -38.82 12.22 -8.55
CA LEU A 190 -37.56 12.03 -9.27
C LEU A 190 -37.76 11.01 -10.38
N SER A 191 -37.40 11.39 -11.60
CA SER A 191 -37.39 10.48 -12.75
C SER A 191 -35.98 10.03 -13.04
N LEU A 192 -35.73 8.72 -13.04
CA LEU A 192 -34.48 8.10 -13.42
C LEU A 192 -34.65 7.43 -14.78
N LYS A 193 -34.01 8.01 -15.79
CA LYS A 193 -33.99 7.43 -17.15
C LYS A 193 -32.75 6.54 -17.27
N LEU A 194 -32.98 5.23 -17.40
CA LEU A 194 -31.91 4.23 -17.47
C LEU A 194 -31.22 4.22 -18.84
N ASN A 195 -29.91 4.33 -18.87
CA ASN A 195 -29.10 4.26 -20.09
C ASN A 195 -28.78 2.80 -20.42
N LYS A 196 -29.45 2.27 -21.48
CA LYS A 196 -29.29 0.86 -21.92
C LYS A 196 -27.85 0.50 -22.34
N SER A 197 -27.11 1.44 -22.93
CA SER A 197 -25.69 1.20 -23.31
C SER A 197 -24.81 1.03 -22.12
N ASN A 198 -24.92 1.92 -21.12
CA ASN A 198 -24.13 1.86 -19.90
C ASN A 198 -24.48 0.62 -19.06
N MET A 199 -25.77 0.25 -18.98
CA MET A 199 -26.19 -0.97 -18.29
C MET A 199 -25.59 -2.24 -18.91
N ARG A 200 -25.50 -2.31 -20.24
CA ARG A 200 -24.86 -3.44 -20.93
C ARG A 200 -23.37 -3.51 -20.65
N LEU A 201 -22.66 -2.38 -20.67
CA LEU A 201 -21.24 -2.30 -20.34
C LEU A 201 -20.94 -2.77 -18.91
N LYS A 202 -21.86 -2.48 -17.98
CA LYS A 202 -21.71 -2.83 -16.55
C LYS A 202 -22.37 -4.18 -16.19
N ASN A 203 -22.89 -4.92 -17.16
CA ASN A 203 -23.59 -6.20 -16.93
C ASN A 203 -24.67 -6.07 -15.83
N MET A 204 -25.60 -5.13 -15.99
CA MET A 204 -26.70 -4.91 -15.04
C MET A 204 -28.05 -4.89 -15.77
N ASN A 205 -29.06 -5.47 -15.12
CA ASN A 205 -30.45 -5.46 -15.59
C ASN A 205 -31.24 -4.35 -14.90
N GLY A 206 -32.20 -3.74 -15.61
CA GLY A 206 -33.03 -2.68 -15.03
C GLY A 206 -33.84 -3.14 -13.81
N ALA A 207 -34.30 -4.39 -13.79
CA ALA A 207 -34.98 -4.98 -12.63
C ALA A 207 -34.06 -5.06 -11.38
N GLU A 208 -32.82 -5.44 -11.58
CA GLU A 208 -31.82 -5.45 -10.48
C GLU A 208 -31.54 -4.04 -9.93
N VAL A 209 -31.52 -3.03 -10.82
CA VAL A 209 -31.36 -1.63 -10.41
C VAL A 209 -32.53 -1.18 -9.54
N LYS A 210 -33.78 -1.48 -9.99
CA LYS A 210 -35.02 -1.19 -9.24
C LYS A 210 -35.00 -1.83 -7.87
N ASP A 211 -34.67 -3.13 -7.78
CA ASP A 211 -34.64 -3.87 -6.54
C ASP A 211 -33.56 -3.32 -5.54
N LYS A 212 -32.38 -3.01 -6.05
CA LYS A 212 -31.29 -2.44 -5.21
C LYS A 212 -31.62 -1.05 -4.72
N LEU A 213 -32.19 -0.20 -5.57
CA LEU A 213 -32.64 1.14 -5.19
C LEU A 213 -33.77 1.06 -4.14
N SER A 214 -34.76 0.20 -4.35
CA SER A 214 -35.87 0.01 -3.41
C SER A 214 -35.39 -0.46 -2.03
N ARG A 215 -34.49 -1.43 -1.99
CA ARG A 215 -33.88 -1.92 -0.74
C ARG A 215 -33.03 -0.86 -0.03
N ALA A 216 -32.23 -0.11 -0.79
CA ALA A 216 -31.32 0.87 -0.21
C ALA A 216 -32.03 2.12 0.31
N LEU A 217 -33.05 2.59 -0.41
CA LEU A 217 -33.82 3.78 -0.06
C LEU A 217 -34.98 3.45 0.89
N ARG A 218 -35.44 2.20 0.89
CA ARG A 218 -36.68 1.75 1.57
C ARG A 218 -37.90 2.52 1.09
N LEU A 219 -37.92 2.86 -0.20
CA LEU A 219 -39.01 3.58 -0.87
C LEU A 219 -39.60 2.70 -1.94
N TYR A 220 -40.88 2.95 -2.21
CA TYR A 220 -41.56 2.34 -3.35
C TYR A 220 -41.11 3.03 -4.65
N ILE A 221 -40.74 2.24 -5.65
CA ILE A 221 -40.26 2.71 -6.93
C ILE A 221 -41.25 2.26 -8.02
N GLN A 222 -41.87 3.21 -8.64
CA GLN A 222 -42.74 2.94 -9.79
C GLN A 222 -41.90 2.77 -11.05
N SER A 223 -42.14 1.73 -11.81
CA SER A 223 -41.48 1.45 -13.10
C SER A 223 -42.45 1.43 -14.22
N ASP A 224 -41.99 1.81 -15.40
CA ASP A 224 -42.75 1.76 -16.67
C ASP A 224 -43.04 0.30 -17.07
N ASN A 225 -42.05 -0.60 -16.92
CA ASN A 225 -42.16 -2.04 -17.13
C ASN A 225 -41.43 -2.79 -16.00
N ASP A 226 -42.05 -3.84 -15.44
CA ASP A 226 -41.43 -4.59 -14.33
C ASP A 226 -40.27 -5.47 -14.79
N ASP A 227 -40.28 -6.05 -15.98
CA ASP A 227 -39.22 -6.92 -16.50
C ASP A 227 -38.02 -6.15 -17.09
N LYS A 228 -38.27 -5.04 -17.77
CA LYS A 228 -37.26 -4.21 -18.43
C LYS A 228 -37.57 -2.72 -18.27
N PRO A 229 -37.43 -2.18 -17.05
CA PRO A 229 -37.71 -0.78 -16.81
C PRO A 229 -36.78 0.10 -17.63
N SER A 230 -37.32 1.12 -18.27
CA SER A 230 -36.59 2.18 -18.96
C SER A 230 -36.61 3.47 -18.16
N GLU A 231 -37.66 3.68 -17.38
CA GLU A 231 -37.85 4.83 -16.52
C GLU A 231 -38.32 4.38 -15.13
N LEU A 232 -37.71 4.93 -14.10
CA LEU A 232 -38.03 4.68 -12.68
C LEU A 232 -38.47 6.00 -12.05
N LYS A 233 -39.65 6.03 -11.43
CA LYS A 233 -40.17 7.18 -10.70
C LYS A 233 -40.09 6.93 -9.21
N ILE A 234 -39.44 7.85 -8.50
CA ILE A 234 -39.21 7.77 -7.05
C ILE A 234 -39.82 8.99 -6.39
N ILE A 235 -40.68 8.74 -5.42
CA ILE A 235 -41.35 9.80 -4.65
C ILE A 235 -40.84 9.76 -3.22
N PRO A 236 -40.37 10.88 -2.65
CA PRO A 236 -39.96 10.92 -1.26
C PRO A 236 -41.10 10.59 -0.32
N GLY A 237 -40.81 9.84 0.77
CA GLY A 237 -41.81 9.55 1.79
C GLY A 237 -42.74 8.37 1.53
N VAL A 238 -42.75 7.81 0.32
CA VAL A 238 -43.62 6.67 -0.02
C VAL A 238 -42.88 5.36 0.19
N ALA A 239 -43.24 4.62 1.23
CA ALA A 239 -42.65 3.32 1.51
C ALA A 239 -43.40 2.16 0.82
N LYS A 240 -44.71 2.27 0.64
CA LYS A 240 -45.59 1.26 0.02
C LYS A 240 -46.47 1.86 -1.03
N LYS A 241 -47.00 1.02 -1.92
CA LYS A 241 -47.92 1.44 -2.99
C LYS A 241 -49.21 2.09 -2.45
N GLU A 242 -49.63 1.68 -1.27
CA GLU A 242 -50.83 2.18 -0.59
C GLU A 242 -50.62 3.63 -0.07
N ASP A 243 -49.41 4.03 0.22
CA ASP A 243 -49.07 5.38 0.69
C ASP A 243 -49.12 6.44 -0.43
N LEU A 244 -49.35 6.04 -1.69
CA LEU A 244 -49.52 6.98 -2.83
C LEU A 244 -50.76 7.86 -2.67
N GLU A 245 -51.80 7.38 -2.00
CA GLU A 245 -53.05 8.13 -1.78
C GLU A 245 -52.88 9.23 -0.72
N THR A 246 -51.96 9.04 0.24
CA THR A 246 -51.68 10.02 1.29
C THR A 246 -50.84 11.22 0.80
N LEU A 247 -50.18 11.12 -0.35
CA LEU A 247 -49.42 12.21 -0.97
C LEU A 247 -50.30 13.43 -1.37
N ALA A 248 -51.56 13.21 -1.58
CA ALA A 248 -52.51 14.30 -1.89
C ALA A 248 -52.71 15.23 -0.69
N THR A 249 -52.48 14.70 0.54
CA THR A 249 -52.69 15.42 1.80
C THR A 249 -51.42 16.10 2.32
N ASP A 250 -50.25 15.49 2.10
CA ASP A 250 -48.96 16.03 2.56
C ASP A 250 -47.86 15.81 1.50
N PRO A 251 -47.72 16.76 0.56
CA PRO A 251 -46.75 16.61 -0.55
C PRO A 251 -45.31 16.85 -0.03
N PRO A 252 -44.30 16.08 -0.52
CA PRO A 252 -42.92 16.20 -0.11
C PRO A 252 -42.36 17.60 -0.40
N THR A 253 -41.47 18.06 0.49
CA THR A 253 -40.80 19.39 0.33
C THR A 253 -39.76 19.36 -0.78
N TYR A 254 -39.44 20.51 -1.34
CA TYR A 254 -38.40 20.62 -2.37
C TYR A 254 -37.02 20.22 -1.83
N THR A 255 -36.78 20.52 -0.54
CA THR A 255 -35.55 20.11 0.18
C THR A 255 -35.39 18.60 0.25
N ASP A 256 -36.48 17.86 0.48
CA ASP A 256 -36.48 16.40 0.51
C ASP A 256 -36.16 15.78 -0.84
N LEU A 257 -36.66 16.41 -1.93
CA LEU A 257 -36.33 16.00 -3.29
C LEU A 257 -34.84 16.16 -3.59
N LEU A 258 -34.24 17.30 -3.25
CA LEU A 258 -32.82 17.53 -3.47
C LEU A 258 -31.93 16.59 -2.63
N GLN A 259 -32.31 16.38 -1.37
CA GLN A 259 -31.59 15.44 -0.51
C GLN A 259 -31.70 14.00 -1.03
N LEU A 260 -32.85 13.62 -1.56
CA LEU A 260 -33.05 12.32 -2.15
C LEU A 260 -32.25 12.17 -3.46
N GLU A 261 -32.22 13.21 -4.29
CA GLU A 261 -31.38 13.25 -5.49
C GLU A 261 -29.90 13.01 -5.17
N ASP A 262 -29.36 13.74 -4.19
CA ASP A 262 -27.97 13.58 -3.76
C ASP A 262 -27.69 12.19 -3.18
N LYS A 263 -28.61 11.62 -2.44
CA LYS A 263 -28.52 10.24 -1.93
C LYS A 263 -28.50 9.23 -3.08
N ILE A 264 -29.41 9.38 -4.05
CA ILE A 264 -29.48 8.48 -5.20
C ILE A 264 -28.24 8.60 -6.07
N LYS A 265 -27.73 9.79 -6.34
CA LYS A 265 -26.50 9.99 -7.12
C LYS A 265 -25.31 9.23 -6.54
N LYS A 266 -25.17 9.25 -5.21
CA LYS A 266 -24.06 8.62 -4.48
C LYS A 266 -24.28 7.14 -4.17
N LEU A 267 -25.48 6.61 -4.44
CA LEU A 267 -25.81 5.23 -4.13
C LEU A 267 -25.06 4.27 -5.04
N GLN A 268 -24.34 3.35 -4.44
CA GLN A 268 -23.61 2.31 -5.14
C GLN A 268 -24.52 1.12 -5.43
N LEU A 269 -24.60 0.75 -6.70
CA LEU A 269 -25.44 -0.36 -7.18
C LEU A 269 -24.67 -1.67 -7.32
N LYS A 270 -23.39 -1.60 -7.73
CA LYS A 270 -22.54 -2.77 -7.97
C LYS A 270 -21.09 -2.44 -7.70
N GLY A 271 -20.25 -3.48 -7.58
CA GLY A 271 -18.81 -3.35 -7.45
C GLY A 271 -18.34 -3.16 -6.01
N ILE A 272 -17.07 -2.84 -5.87
CA ILE A 272 -16.39 -2.65 -4.58
C ILE A 272 -16.25 -1.16 -4.29
N ARG A 273 -16.73 -0.74 -3.12
CA ARG A 273 -16.59 0.66 -2.70
C ARG A 273 -15.10 1.03 -2.60
N GLY A 274 -14.72 2.11 -3.25
CA GLY A 274 -13.34 2.59 -3.31
C GLY A 274 -12.66 2.32 -4.65
N VAL A 275 -13.12 1.39 -5.47
CA VAL A 275 -12.59 1.10 -6.81
C VAL A 275 -13.43 1.87 -7.83
N MET A 276 -12.91 3.01 -8.32
CA MET A 276 -13.63 3.89 -9.25
C MET A 276 -13.60 3.36 -10.68
N ARG A 277 -12.45 2.88 -11.13
CA ARG A 277 -12.23 2.33 -12.48
C ARG A 277 -11.36 1.10 -12.41
N ALA A 278 -11.61 0.16 -13.31
CA ALA A 278 -10.83 -1.07 -13.46
C ALA A 278 -10.46 -1.27 -14.93
N ASN A 279 -9.21 -1.02 -15.27
CA ASN A 279 -8.67 -1.15 -16.62
C ASN A 279 -7.88 -2.46 -16.76
N VAL A 280 -8.15 -3.23 -17.79
CA VAL A 280 -7.38 -4.44 -18.11
C VAL A 280 -6.14 -4.06 -18.89
N GLN A 281 -4.98 -4.52 -18.44
CA GLN A 281 -3.69 -4.31 -19.08
C GLN A 281 -3.01 -5.66 -19.34
N ALA A 282 -2.27 -5.72 -20.46
CA ALA A 282 -1.40 -6.85 -20.76
C ALA A 282 -0.11 -6.71 -19.94
N GLY A 283 0.25 -7.73 -19.21
CA GLY A 283 1.50 -7.84 -18.47
C GLY A 283 2.55 -8.64 -19.24
N GLU A 284 3.63 -8.98 -18.57
CA GLU A 284 4.65 -9.90 -19.06
C GLU A 284 4.08 -11.32 -19.24
N ASN A 285 4.62 -12.09 -20.16
CA ASN A 285 4.24 -13.49 -20.44
C ASN A 285 2.78 -13.70 -20.88
N ASP A 286 2.19 -12.77 -21.63
CA ASP A 286 0.78 -12.84 -22.10
C ASP A 286 -0.26 -12.97 -20.96
N GLU A 287 0.09 -12.61 -19.74
CA GLU A 287 -0.83 -12.54 -18.62
C GLU A 287 -1.53 -11.17 -18.60
N TYR A 288 -2.84 -11.16 -18.38
CA TYR A 288 -3.61 -9.95 -18.15
C TYR A 288 -3.72 -9.66 -16.65
N TYR A 289 -3.56 -8.39 -16.29
CA TYR A 289 -3.83 -7.91 -14.93
C TYR A 289 -4.76 -6.70 -14.97
N ILE A 290 -5.40 -6.41 -13.83
CA ILE A 290 -6.34 -5.30 -13.73
C ILE A 290 -5.67 -4.17 -12.94
N SER A 291 -5.52 -3.02 -13.58
CA SER A 291 -5.08 -1.78 -12.92
C SER A 291 -6.30 -0.96 -12.53
N THR A 292 -6.40 -0.56 -11.27
CA THR A 292 -7.55 0.19 -10.76
C THR A 292 -7.18 1.61 -10.38
N ILE A 293 -8.14 2.52 -10.53
CA ILE A 293 -8.15 3.84 -9.89
C ILE A 293 -9.01 3.71 -8.65
N GLY A 294 -8.42 4.00 -7.50
CA GLY A 294 -9.03 3.71 -6.22
C GLY A 294 -8.54 2.40 -5.63
N SER A 295 -8.61 2.27 -4.33
CA SER A 295 -8.12 1.11 -3.60
C SER A 295 -9.11 0.60 -2.55
N ASN A 296 -9.16 -0.72 -2.37
CA ASN A 296 -9.79 -1.42 -1.28
C ASN A 296 -9.27 -2.85 -1.25
N LEU A 297 -8.07 -3.03 -0.72
CA LEU A 297 -7.35 -4.31 -0.76
C LEU A 297 -8.14 -5.43 -0.07
N ALA A 298 -8.76 -5.15 1.08
CA ALA A 298 -9.49 -6.15 1.85
C ALA A 298 -10.64 -6.78 1.04
N LYS A 299 -11.52 -5.94 0.46
CA LYS A 299 -12.67 -6.45 -0.32
C LYS A 299 -12.29 -7.05 -1.65
N VAL A 300 -11.24 -6.52 -2.30
CA VAL A 300 -10.75 -7.06 -3.56
C VAL A 300 -10.15 -8.44 -3.36
N SER A 301 -9.43 -8.67 -2.28
CA SER A 301 -8.84 -9.98 -1.98
C SER A 301 -9.89 -11.07 -1.64
N GLU A 302 -11.11 -10.68 -1.23
CA GLU A 302 -12.22 -11.62 -1.02
C GLU A 302 -12.91 -12.02 -2.34
N PHE A 303 -12.64 -11.27 -3.43
CA PHE A 303 -13.31 -11.50 -4.70
C PHE A 303 -12.83 -12.79 -5.36
N ALA A 304 -13.77 -13.60 -5.86
CA ALA A 304 -13.47 -14.88 -6.47
C ALA A 304 -12.63 -14.71 -7.74
N GLY A 305 -11.50 -15.42 -7.81
CA GLY A 305 -10.58 -15.40 -8.95
C GLY A 305 -9.42 -14.42 -8.82
N VAL A 306 -9.35 -13.63 -7.75
CA VAL A 306 -8.23 -12.74 -7.47
C VAL A 306 -7.11 -13.50 -6.73
N ASP A 307 -5.89 -13.31 -7.19
CA ASP A 307 -4.69 -13.81 -6.54
C ASP A 307 -4.26 -12.87 -5.41
N ARG A 308 -4.52 -13.27 -4.18
CA ARG A 308 -4.22 -12.48 -2.97
C ARG A 308 -2.73 -12.23 -2.77
N SER A 309 -1.89 -13.17 -3.22
CA SER A 309 -0.45 -13.09 -2.98
C SER A 309 0.26 -12.11 -3.88
N ARG A 310 -0.25 -11.90 -5.10
CA ARG A 310 0.34 -11.02 -6.11
C ARG A 310 -0.34 -9.64 -6.19
N THR A 311 -1.53 -9.49 -5.61
CA THR A 311 -2.27 -8.24 -5.64
C THR A 311 -1.62 -7.20 -4.73
N TYR A 312 -1.36 -6.02 -5.28
CA TYR A 312 -0.65 -4.94 -4.60
C TYR A 312 -1.38 -3.60 -4.74
N THR A 313 -1.31 -2.78 -3.71
CA THR A 313 -1.83 -1.40 -3.71
C THR A 313 -0.75 -0.41 -3.28
N ASN A 314 -0.81 0.81 -3.78
CA ASN A 314 0.06 1.91 -3.34
C ASN A 314 -0.38 2.56 -2.02
N ASN A 315 -1.50 2.12 -1.41
CA ASN A 315 -1.98 2.63 -0.14
C ASN A 315 -1.37 1.86 1.04
N ILE A 316 -0.36 2.44 1.67
CA ILE A 316 0.40 1.83 2.76
C ILE A 316 -0.49 1.52 3.97
N ASN A 317 -1.46 2.39 4.29
CA ASN A 317 -2.35 2.16 5.43
C ASN A 317 -3.31 0.99 5.23
N GLU A 318 -3.77 0.75 3.99
CA GLU A 318 -4.55 -0.45 3.67
C GLU A 318 -3.71 -1.72 3.80
N ILE A 319 -2.45 -1.68 3.37
CA ILE A 319 -1.51 -2.80 3.53
C ILE A 319 -1.29 -3.07 5.01
N GLN A 320 -1.04 -2.04 5.82
CA GLN A 320 -0.89 -2.19 7.27
C GLN A 320 -2.11 -2.84 7.92
N SER A 321 -3.31 -2.35 7.60
CA SER A 321 -4.55 -2.82 8.23
C SER A 321 -4.90 -4.26 7.84
N TYR A 322 -4.53 -4.69 6.63
CA TYR A 322 -4.89 -6.01 6.09
C TYR A 322 -3.77 -7.05 6.24
N LEU A 323 -2.52 -6.68 6.02
CA LEU A 323 -1.36 -7.58 6.00
C LEU A 323 -0.42 -7.41 7.19
N GLY A 324 -0.58 -6.34 7.97
CA GLY A 324 0.25 -6.04 9.12
C GLY A 324 1.41 -5.08 8.84
N ILE A 325 2.17 -4.76 9.90
CA ILE A 325 3.18 -3.69 9.88
C ILE A 325 4.41 -4.06 9.02
N GLU A 326 4.84 -5.31 9.01
CA GLU A 326 5.99 -5.75 8.21
C GLU A 326 5.71 -5.65 6.70
N ALA A 327 4.48 -5.95 6.29
CA ALA A 327 4.07 -5.75 4.90
C ALA A 327 4.03 -4.26 4.54
N ALA A 328 3.58 -3.40 5.45
CA ALA A 328 3.60 -1.95 5.26
C ALA A 328 5.03 -1.42 5.19
N ARG A 329 5.94 -1.91 6.04
CA ARG A 329 7.37 -1.62 5.98
C ARG A 329 7.95 -1.92 4.59
N GLN A 330 7.70 -3.10 4.08
CA GLN A 330 8.18 -3.47 2.75
C GLN A 330 7.51 -2.64 1.64
N ALA A 331 6.23 -2.29 1.79
CA ALA A 331 5.53 -1.43 0.85
C ALA A 331 6.11 -0.01 0.81
N ILE A 332 6.50 0.56 1.95
CA ILE A 332 7.19 1.86 2.00
C ILE A 332 8.49 1.80 1.19
N ILE A 333 9.29 0.76 1.38
CA ILE A 333 10.57 0.58 0.67
C ILE A 333 10.31 0.48 -0.84
N ASN A 334 9.37 -0.37 -1.26
CA ASN A 334 9.06 -0.57 -2.66
C ASN A 334 8.54 0.71 -3.34
N GLU A 335 7.61 1.42 -2.71
CA GLU A 335 7.04 2.65 -3.26
C GLU A 335 8.10 3.78 -3.36
N MET A 336 8.98 3.90 -2.37
CA MET A 336 10.09 4.85 -2.42
C MET A 336 11.08 4.49 -3.52
N LEU A 337 11.45 3.21 -3.63
CA LEU A 337 12.35 2.70 -4.66
C LEU A 337 11.77 2.94 -6.07
N ASP A 338 10.53 2.50 -6.31
CA ASP A 338 9.83 2.69 -7.59
C ASP A 338 9.76 4.19 -7.97
N THR A 339 9.58 5.06 -6.98
CA THR A 339 9.52 6.52 -7.22
C THR A 339 10.88 7.10 -7.59
N MET A 340 11.97 6.63 -6.94
CA MET A 340 13.34 7.06 -7.23
C MET A 340 13.82 6.52 -8.58
N GLU A 341 13.63 5.23 -8.86
CA GLU A 341 13.97 4.59 -10.12
C GLU A 341 13.17 5.20 -11.29
N GLY A 342 11.87 5.47 -11.08
CA GLY A 342 11.03 6.16 -12.06
C GLY A 342 11.52 7.57 -12.40
N ALA A 343 12.22 8.23 -11.48
CA ALA A 343 12.87 9.52 -11.70
C ALA A 343 14.30 9.38 -12.31
N GLY A 344 14.79 8.15 -12.49
CA GLY A 344 16.15 7.87 -12.98
C GLY A 344 17.23 8.18 -11.96
N LEU A 345 16.90 8.08 -10.67
CA LEU A 345 17.82 8.32 -9.56
C LEU A 345 18.17 6.99 -8.89
N ASP A 346 19.45 6.75 -8.74
CA ASP A 346 19.98 5.55 -8.08
C ASP A 346 20.29 5.90 -6.60
N VAL A 347 19.51 5.31 -5.69
CA VAL A 347 19.67 5.48 -4.24
C VAL A 347 19.80 4.10 -3.61
N ASP A 348 20.79 3.92 -2.75
CA ASP A 348 21.00 2.65 -2.07
C ASP A 348 19.79 2.29 -1.18
N VAL A 349 19.26 1.09 -1.38
CA VAL A 349 18.06 0.57 -0.68
C VAL A 349 18.22 0.61 0.85
N ARG A 350 19.45 0.54 1.39
CA ARG A 350 19.71 0.60 2.84
C ARG A 350 19.23 1.91 3.46
N HIS A 351 19.32 3.02 2.74
CA HIS A 351 18.77 4.30 3.21
C HIS A 351 17.25 4.26 3.29
N LEU A 352 16.59 3.67 2.29
CA LEU A 352 15.13 3.51 2.28
C LEU A 352 14.66 2.56 3.40
N ILE A 353 15.41 1.49 3.65
CA ILE A 353 15.18 0.57 4.78
C ILE A 353 15.26 1.32 6.11
N THR A 354 16.27 2.14 6.32
CA THR A 354 16.44 2.93 7.55
C THR A 354 15.25 3.84 7.82
N VAL A 355 14.77 4.54 6.79
CA VAL A 355 13.58 5.41 6.90
C VAL A 355 12.33 4.58 7.23
N SER A 356 12.11 3.47 6.51
CA SER A 356 10.97 2.59 6.73
C SER A 356 10.98 1.98 8.14
N ASP A 357 12.14 1.56 8.65
CA ASP A 357 12.29 1.02 10.00
C ASP A 357 11.91 2.03 11.06
N VAL A 358 12.34 3.27 10.91
CA VAL A 358 12.00 4.36 11.84
C VAL A 358 10.49 4.64 11.78
N MET A 359 9.87 4.67 10.60
CA MET A 359 8.43 4.92 10.44
C MET A 359 7.56 3.81 11.04
N THR A 360 8.04 2.57 11.07
CA THR A 360 7.25 1.40 11.48
C THR A 360 7.63 0.82 12.84
N SER A 361 8.66 1.37 13.49
CA SER A 361 9.22 0.87 14.77
C SER A 361 8.22 0.78 15.91
N SER A 362 7.17 1.61 15.89
CA SER A 362 6.13 1.63 16.92
C SER A 362 4.99 0.63 16.70
N GLY A 363 5.02 -0.17 15.63
CA GLY A 363 3.93 -1.07 15.24
C GLY A 363 2.81 -0.40 14.42
N GLU A 364 2.89 0.90 14.24
CA GLU A 364 2.01 1.70 13.40
C GLU A 364 2.85 2.52 12.44
N VAL A 365 2.33 2.79 11.23
CA VAL A 365 3.00 3.67 10.27
C VAL A 365 2.88 5.11 10.76
N ARG A 366 4.01 5.71 11.12
CA ARG A 366 4.09 7.09 11.60
C ARG A 366 4.86 7.97 10.64
N ALA A 367 4.40 9.20 10.48
CA ALA A 367 5.13 10.22 9.74
C ALA A 367 6.48 10.55 10.40
N ILE A 368 7.46 10.96 9.61
CA ILE A 368 8.74 11.45 10.16
C ILE A 368 8.59 12.87 10.73
N GLY A 369 7.59 13.62 10.27
CA GLY A 369 7.34 14.99 10.65
C GLY A 369 6.95 15.21 12.12
N ARG A 370 6.57 16.47 12.44
CA ARG A 370 6.27 16.95 13.80
C ARG A 370 5.22 16.15 14.57
N HIS A 371 4.22 15.62 13.87
CA HIS A 371 3.13 14.86 14.48
C HIS A 371 3.42 13.34 14.54
N GLY A 372 4.57 12.92 14.07
CA GLY A 372 4.98 11.54 14.04
C GLY A 372 6.22 11.25 14.91
N VAL A 373 7.23 10.64 14.32
CA VAL A 373 8.44 10.18 15.02
C VAL A 373 9.17 11.33 15.73
N SER A 374 9.30 12.49 15.08
CA SER A 374 10.02 13.64 15.67
C SER A 374 9.32 14.19 16.91
N GLY A 375 7.99 14.21 16.94
CA GLY A 375 7.20 14.69 18.10
C GLY A 375 7.11 13.70 19.25
N THR A 376 7.47 12.43 19.04
CA THR A 376 7.41 11.37 20.05
C THR A 376 8.79 10.98 20.61
N LYS A 377 9.84 11.71 20.25
CA LYS A 377 11.20 11.50 20.84
C LYS A 377 11.16 11.66 22.35
N HIS A 378 11.96 10.87 23.04
CA HIS A 378 12.07 10.93 24.50
C HIS A 378 12.71 12.25 24.97
N SER A 379 13.70 12.78 24.23
CA SER A 379 14.36 14.04 24.57
C SER A 379 13.44 15.25 24.37
N ILE A 380 13.33 16.05 25.43
CA ILE A 380 12.58 17.30 25.45
C ILE A 380 13.25 18.34 24.55
N LEU A 381 14.58 18.45 24.65
CA LEU A 381 15.37 19.40 23.88
C LEU A 381 15.31 19.09 22.40
N ALA A 382 15.39 17.82 22.00
CA ALA A 382 15.25 17.40 20.60
C ALA A 382 13.85 17.70 20.04
N ARG A 383 12.79 17.45 20.82
CA ARG A 383 11.41 17.81 20.40
C ARG A 383 11.23 19.32 20.27
N SER A 384 11.78 20.06 21.24
CA SER A 384 11.68 21.54 21.27
C SER A 384 12.47 22.21 20.17
N ALA A 385 13.61 21.65 19.78
CA ALA A 385 14.46 22.16 18.71
C ALA A 385 13.84 22.00 17.32
N PHE A 386 12.97 21.01 17.15
CA PHE A 386 12.38 20.71 15.85
C PHE A 386 11.23 21.69 15.51
N GLU A 387 10.20 21.79 16.35
CA GLU A 387 9.07 22.71 16.19
C GLU A 387 8.29 22.89 17.51
N VAL A 388 7.49 23.94 17.63
CA VAL A 388 6.59 24.24 18.75
C VAL A 388 7.33 24.30 20.11
N THR A 389 8.48 24.93 20.12
CA THR A 389 9.44 24.98 21.24
C THR A 389 8.80 25.33 22.57
N VAL A 390 8.04 26.43 22.62
CA VAL A 390 7.45 26.94 23.88
C VAL A 390 6.48 25.93 24.51
N SER A 391 5.64 25.30 23.72
CA SER A 391 4.64 24.32 24.20
C SER A 391 5.32 23.07 24.80
N HIS A 392 6.36 22.58 24.12
CA HIS A 392 7.11 21.40 24.62
C HIS A 392 7.88 21.70 25.92
N LEU A 393 8.53 22.86 26.00
CA LEU A 393 9.24 23.28 27.20
C LEU A 393 8.29 23.54 28.37
N LEU A 394 7.16 24.21 28.11
CA LEU A 394 6.15 24.48 29.13
C LEU A 394 5.59 23.18 29.71
N ARG A 395 5.22 22.24 28.83
CA ARG A 395 4.72 20.91 29.22
C ARG A 395 5.76 20.15 30.05
N ALA A 396 7.00 20.15 29.61
CA ALA A 396 8.09 19.49 30.29
C ALA A 396 8.33 20.08 31.68
N GLY A 397 8.28 21.42 31.82
CA GLY A 397 8.37 22.13 33.09
C GLY A 397 7.24 21.82 34.05
N ILE A 398 6.00 21.69 33.54
CA ILE A 398 4.82 21.31 34.36
C ILE A 398 4.93 19.87 34.89
N ILE A 399 5.38 18.94 34.03
CA ILE A 399 5.47 17.51 34.38
C ILE A 399 6.76 17.22 35.20
N GLY A 400 7.78 18.06 35.10
CA GLY A 400 9.11 17.80 35.66
C GLY A 400 9.90 16.74 34.89
N GLU A 401 9.77 16.75 33.55
CA GLU A 401 10.40 15.77 32.65
C GLU A 401 11.93 15.95 32.67
N ARG A 402 12.69 14.85 32.68
CA ARG A 402 14.18 14.86 32.69
C ARG A 402 14.69 14.42 31.33
N ASP A 403 15.66 15.17 30.78
CA ASP A 403 16.37 14.83 29.56
C ASP A 403 17.72 14.16 29.89
N GLU A 404 18.00 13.02 29.27
CA GLU A 404 19.23 12.25 29.52
C GLU A 404 20.38 12.65 28.57
N LEU A 405 20.18 13.59 27.66
CA LEU A 405 21.16 14.13 26.72
C LEU A 405 21.90 13.03 25.90
N ARG A 406 21.14 12.05 25.42
CA ARG A 406 21.72 10.93 24.63
C ARG A 406 21.87 11.22 23.14
N GLY A 407 21.11 12.15 22.59
CA GLY A 407 21.05 12.45 21.16
C GLY A 407 22.02 13.56 20.75
N VAL A 408 22.04 13.84 19.44
CA VAL A 408 22.92 14.86 18.85
C VAL A 408 22.43 16.27 19.18
N THR A 409 21.14 16.54 18.96
CA THR A 409 20.54 17.86 19.06
C THR A 409 20.63 18.42 20.49
N GLU A 410 20.36 17.60 21.49
CA GLU A 410 20.40 17.94 22.89
C GLU A 410 21.81 18.37 23.32
N ASN A 411 22.81 17.60 22.92
CA ASN A 411 24.20 17.88 23.25
C ASN A 411 24.72 19.15 22.57
N ILE A 412 24.29 19.41 21.33
CA ILE A 412 24.60 20.67 20.62
C ILE A 412 24.00 21.87 21.37
N VAL A 413 22.72 21.77 21.78
CA VAL A 413 22.03 22.86 22.49
C VAL A 413 22.71 23.16 23.82
N VAL A 414 23.17 22.14 24.55
CA VAL A 414 23.84 22.30 25.87
C VAL A 414 25.30 22.62 25.72
N GLY A 415 25.91 22.42 24.55
CA GLY A 415 27.35 22.65 24.32
C GLY A 415 28.25 21.52 24.81
N GLN A 416 27.72 20.30 24.84
CA GLN A 416 28.48 19.10 25.21
C GLN A 416 29.01 18.34 23.98
N PRO A 417 30.10 17.56 24.10
CA PRO A 417 30.56 16.70 23.02
C PRO A 417 29.52 15.64 22.70
N ILE A 418 29.41 15.31 21.39
CA ILE A 418 28.46 14.34 20.89
C ILE A 418 29.12 12.97 20.91
N ALA A 419 28.49 11.98 21.54
CA ALA A 419 28.99 10.61 21.60
C ALA A 419 28.62 9.82 20.31
N LEU A 420 28.95 10.37 19.13
CA LEU A 420 28.75 9.77 17.82
C LEU A 420 29.97 9.97 16.92
N GLY A 421 30.23 9.02 16.04
CA GLY A 421 31.40 9.07 15.15
C GLY A 421 32.69 9.13 15.91
N THR A 422 33.57 10.05 15.56
CA THR A 422 34.86 10.26 16.23
C THR A 422 34.73 10.72 17.68
N GLY A 423 33.59 11.31 18.07
CA GLY A 423 33.32 11.75 19.45
C GLY A 423 32.97 10.61 20.41
N SER A 424 32.75 9.41 19.92
CA SER A 424 32.53 8.20 20.73
C SER A 424 33.85 7.46 21.12
N VAL A 425 34.98 7.92 20.60
CA VAL A 425 36.28 7.29 20.82
C VAL A 425 37.01 8.01 21.96
N ASP A 426 37.17 7.33 23.08
CA ASP A 426 37.99 7.82 24.18
C ASP A 426 39.46 7.45 23.93
N LEU A 427 40.32 8.45 23.90
CA LEU A 427 41.75 8.26 23.73
C LEU A 427 42.46 8.33 25.09
N PHE A 428 43.11 7.26 25.45
CA PHE A 428 43.94 7.19 26.67
C PHE A 428 45.40 7.11 26.28
N TYR A 429 46.21 7.98 26.88
CA TYR A 429 47.66 7.88 26.79
C TYR A 429 48.18 6.98 27.92
N ILE A 430 48.79 5.87 27.56
CA ILE A 430 49.48 5.01 28.50
C ILE A 430 50.99 5.31 28.35
N PRO A 431 51.64 5.97 29.33
CA PRO A 431 53.09 6.20 29.27
C PRO A 431 53.80 4.86 29.29
N ASP A 432 54.77 4.70 28.39
CA ASP A 432 55.70 3.57 28.46
C ASP A 432 56.38 3.57 29.81
N GLU A 433 56.31 2.44 30.51
CA GLU A 433 57.08 2.26 31.76
C GLU A 433 58.58 2.40 31.44
N ALA A 434 59.27 3.37 32.06
CA ALA A 434 60.67 3.65 31.89
C ALA A 434 61.56 2.63 32.64
#